data_80e3a83f249c96d3d241cff06f378535
#
_entry.id   80e3a83f249c96d3d241cff06f378535
#
_cell.length_a   1.000
_cell.length_b   1.000
_cell.length_c   1.000
_cell.angle_alpha   90.00
_cell.angle_beta   90.00
_cell.angle_gamma   90.00
#
_symmetry.space_group_name_H-M   'P 1'
#
loop_
_entity.id
_entity.type
_entity.pdbx_description
1 polymer ?
#
loop_
_entity_poly.entity_id
_entity_poly.type
_entity_poly.pdbx_seq_one_letter_code
_entity_poly.pdbx_strand_id
1 'polypeptide(L)'
;MNDALSIGPFTIPFTTLMAAAALAAAYIYIRYGTDFQKEKYKKIREEGLNILAAGIIVFLFGTVLLRLPAFFSDPLAVLSYPGGAEEMLLAAAVMMIYSVIQVKKHALDGAALFRVIFTMFIAAELIYHFFQPSAGDSTGSLLPFAAHPVSFYIITVGGIVLYWIHHKKGSLEQMVLPAVVIWAFSRWLIGFFDTVHTFFMVPVPGAYFWIPAAGAVFLYVFQRINKKQVTAWKS
;
A
#
# COMPACT_ATOMS: atom_id res chain seq x y z
N MET A 1 12.84 -21.51 -14.91
CA MET A 1 11.36 -21.66 -14.83
C MET A 1 10.79 -20.41 -15.49
N ASN A 2 9.74 -20.55 -16.32
CA ASN A 2 9.13 -19.36 -16.95
C ASN A 2 8.38 -18.58 -15.88
N ASP A 3 8.98 -17.50 -15.40
CA ASP A 3 8.41 -16.66 -14.32
C ASP A 3 7.33 -15.71 -14.84
N ALA A 4 6.72 -16.02 -16.00
CA ALA A 4 5.68 -15.21 -16.62
C ALA A 4 4.64 -16.06 -17.35
N LEU A 5 3.38 -15.59 -17.35
CA LEU A 5 2.28 -16.13 -18.11
C LEU A 5 2.14 -15.33 -19.41
N SER A 6 2.27 -15.99 -20.57
CA SER A 6 2.08 -15.36 -21.87
C SER A 6 0.68 -15.66 -22.41
N ILE A 7 -0.09 -14.62 -22.66
CA ILE A 7 -1.45 -14.68 -23.25
C ILE A 7 -1.43 -13.85 -24.52
N GLY A 8 -1.25 -14.50 -25.65
CA GLY A 8 -1.06 -13.82 -26.93
C GLY A 8 0.18 -12.91 -26.92
N PRO A 9 0.06 -11.63 -27.25
CA PRO A 9 1.16 -10.67 -27.23
C PRO A 9 1.53 -10.18 -25.81
N PHE A 10 0.73 -10.52 -24.79
CA PHE A 10 0.93 -10.04 -23.43
C PHE A 10 1.69 -11.06 -22.58
N THR A 11 2.74 -10.59 -21.91
CA THR A 11 3.50 -11.38 -20.93
C THR A 11 3.30 -10.79 -19.56
N ILE A 12 2.63 -11.52 -18.68
CA ILE A 12 2.34 -11.10 -17.30
C ILE A 12 3.33 -11.79 -16.37
N PRO A 13 4.21 -11.06 -15.68
CA PRO A 13 5.11 -11.63 -14.70
C PRO A 13 4.33 -12.35 -13.59
N PHE A 14 4.85 -13.50 -13.14
CA PHE A 14 4.21 -14.26 -12.06
C PHE A 14 4.13 -13.44 -10.76
N THR A 15 5.10 -12.57 -10.50
CA THR A 15 5.12 -11.64 -9.37
C THR A 15 3.90 -10.70 -9.38
N THR A 16 3.47 -10.22 -10.57
CA THR A 16 2.26 -9.38 -10.71
C THR A 16 0.99 -10.16 -10.37
N LEU A 17 0.90 -11.42 -10.81
CA LEU A 17 -0.23 -12.29 -10.47
C LEU A 17 -0.28 -12.56 -8.96
N MET A 18 0.86 -12.79 -8.33
CA MET A 18 0.96 -12.98 -6.88
C MET A 18 0.59 -11.73 -6.11
N ALA A 19 0.99 -10.53 -6.57
CA ALA A 19 0.58 -9.27 -5.95
C ALA A 19 -0.95 -9.07 -6.03
N ALA A 20 -1.56 -9.37 -7.18
CA ALA A 20 -3.00 -9.31 -7.35
C ALA A 20 -3.74 -10.33 -6.44
N ALA A 21 -3.24 -11.57 -6.36
CA ALA A 21 -3.79 -12.59 -5.47
C ALA A 21 -3.65 -12.20 -3.98
N ALA A 22 -2.51 -11.60 -3.60
CA ALA A 22 -2.28 -11.11 -2.25
C ALA A 22 -3.27 -9.98 -1.87
N LEU A 23 -3.55 -9.05 -2.79
CA LEU A 23 -4.56 -8.01 -2.58
C LEU A 23 -5.97 -8.57 -2.46
N ALA A 24 -6.34 -9.56 -3.28
CA ALA A 24 -7.63 -10.24 -3.17
C ALA A 24 -7.77 -10.97 -1.83
N ALA A 25 -6.74 -11.68 -1.39
CA ALA A 25 -6.73 -12.35 -0.09
C ALA A 25 -6.77 -11.35 1.08
N ALA A 26 -6.09 -10.22 0.97
CA ALA A 26 -6.16 -9.13 1.96
C ALA A 26 -7.57 -8.54 2.07
N TYR A 27 -8.29 -8.40 0.95
CA TYR A 27 -9.70 -7.97 0.98
C TYR A 27 -10.59 -8.99 1.67
N ILE A 28 -10.41 -10.28 1.40
CA ILE A 28 -11.13 -11.37 2.08
C ILE A 28 -10.84 -11.32 3.59
N TYR A 29 -9.59 -11.11 3.99
CA TYR A 29 -9.20 -10.96 5.38
C TYR A 29 -9.91 -9.77 6.05
N ILE A 30 -9.96 -8.59 5.44
CA ILE A 30 -10.70 -7.44 5.98
C ILE A 30 -12.19 -7.75 6.12
N ARG A 31 -12.76 -8.42 5.13
CA ARG A 31 -14.19 -8.69 5.09
C ARG A 31 -14.66 -9.70 6.15
N TYR A 32 -13.83 -10.67 6.49
CA TYR A 32 -14.22 -11.80 7.36
C TYR A 32 -13.36 -11.92 8.63
N GLY A 33 -12.14 -11.43 8.64
CA GLY A 33 -11.16 -11.62 9.72
C GLY A 33 -10.98 -10.42 10.64
N THR A 34 -11.68 -9.29 10.42
CA THR A 34 -11.47 -8.08 11.19
C THR A 34 -12.77 -7.51 11.74
N ASP A 35 -12.67 -6.52 12.66
CA ASP A 35 -13.83 -5.75 13.15
C ASP A 35 -14.59 -5.02 12.04
N PHE A 36 -13.96 -4.83 10.87
CA PHE A 36 -14.57 -4.21 9.71
C PHE A 36 -15.60 -5.10 9.00
N GLN A 37 -15.77 -6.37 9.38
CA GLN A 37 -16.86 -7.24 8.90
C GLN A 37 -18.27 -6.68 9.19
N LYS A 38 -18.41 -5.86 10.25
CA LYS A 38 -19.71 -5.31 10.68
C LYS A 38 -20.32 -4.44 9.58
N GLU A 39 -21.67 -4.50 9.44
CA GLU A 39 -22.41 -3.79 8.36
C GLU A 39 -22.18 -2.28 8.39
N LYS A 40 -22.02 -1.67 9.56
CA LYS A 40 -21.71 -0.24 9.69
C LYS A 40 -20.42 0.20 8.97
N TYR A 41 -19.49 -0.72 8.69
CA TYR A 41 -18.24 -0.45 7.97
C TYR A 41 -18.30 -0.86 6.49
N LYS A 42 -19.44 -1.35 5.99
CA LYS A 42 -19.59 -1.81 4.60
C LYS A 42 -19.16 -0.73 3.61
N LYS A 43 -19.69 0.48 3.74
CA LYS A 43 -19.33 1.58 2.85
C LYS A 43 -17.85 1.93 2.90
N ILE A 44 -17.25 1.91 4.09
CA ILE A 44 -15.82 2.19 4.26
C ILE A 44 -14.95 1.11 3.58
N ARG A 45 -15.35 -0.17 3.66
CA ARG A 45 -14.64 -1.27 2.96
C ARG A 45 -14.75 -1.13 1.43
N GLU A 46 -15.96 -0.84 0.93
CA GLU A 46 -16.20 -0.65 -0.50
C GLU A 46 -15.36 0.52 -1.05
N GLU A 47 -15.38 1.66 -0.36
CA GLU A 47 -14.60 2.81 -0.79
C GLU A 47 -13.08 2.58 -0.63
N GLY A 48 -12.65 1.89 0.42
CA GLY A 48 -11.24 1.49 0.58
C GLY A 48 -10.76 0.61 -0.57
N LEU A 49 -11.59 -0.36 -1.01
CA LEU A 49 -11.30 -1.20 -2.17
C LEU A 49 -11.27 -0.38 -3.48
N ASN A 50 -12.23 0.53 -3.66
CA ASN A 50 -12.30 1.40 -4.84
C ASN A 50 -11.05 2.30 -4.95
N ILE A 51 -10.59 2.84 -3.81
CA ILE A 51 -9.39 3.68 -3.76
C ILE A 51 -8.14 2.86 -4.11
N LEU A 52 -7.99 1.66 -3.55
CA LEU A 52 -6.89 0.76 -3.90
C LEU A 52 -6.94 0.34 -5.37
N ALA A 53 -8.13 0.00 -5.89
CA ALA A 53 -8.30 -0.34 -7.30
C ALA A 53 -7.93 0.83 -8.22
N ALA A 54 -8.33 2.05 -7.88
CA ALA A 54 -7.92 3.25 -8.61
C ALA A 54 -6.41 3.44 -8.57
N GLY A 55 -5.77 3.25 -7.41
CA GLY A 55 -4.31 3.29 -7.29
C GLY A 55 -3.61 2.27 -8.19
N ILE A 56 -4.10 1.03 -8.22
CA ILE A 56 -3.56 -0.03 -9.09
C ILE A 56 -3.71 0.34 -10.56
N ILE A 57 -4.88 0.83 -10.97
CA ILE A 57 -5.11 1.26 -12.37
C ILE A 57 -4.15 2.39 -12.74
N VAL A 58 -4.00 3.38 -11.87
CA VAL A 58 -3.05 4.48 -12.10
C VAL A 58 -1.61 3.99 -12.13
N PHE A 59 -1.23 3.05 -11.28
CA PHE A 59 0.09 2.44 -11.32
C PHE A 59 0.37 1.71 -12.64
N LEU A 60 -0.59 0.90 -13.11
CA LEU A 60 -0.44 0.11 -14.34
C LEU A 60 -0.42 0.98 -15.61
N PHE A 61 -1.23 2.02 -15.65
CA PHE A 61 -1.40 2.88 -16.83
C PHE A 61 -0.78 4.27 -16.68
N GLY A 62 -0.14 4.56 -15.56
CA GLY A 62 0.46 5.86 -15.27
C GLY A 62 1.54 6.27 -16.25
N THR A 63 2.28 5.29 -16.80
CA THR A 63 3.30 5.52 -17.84
C THR A 63 2.71 6.24 -19.05
N VAL A 64 1.45 5.95 -19.42
CA VAL A 64 0.76 6.67 -20.51
C VAL A 64 0.63 8.16 -20.19
N LEU A 65 0.26 8.49 -18.94
CA LEU A 65 0.12 9.89 -18.50
C LEU A 65 1.45 10.60 -18.37
N LEU A 66 2.48 9.91 -17.90
CA LEU A 66 3.82 10.48 -17.71
C LEU A 66 4.59 10.62 -19.01
N ARG A 67 4.27 9.81 -20.03
CA ARG A 67 4.96 9.76 -21.31
C ARG A 67 4.03 9.95 -22.51
N LEU A 68 3.07 10.86 -22.41
CA LEU A 68 2.09 11.14 -23.45
C LEU A 68 2.69 11.33 -24.87
N PRO A 69 3.77 12.10 -25.06
CA PRO A 69 4.35 12.24 -26.40
C PRO A 69 4.85 10.90 -26.99
N ALA A 70 5.47 10.06 -26.17
CA ALA A 70 5.93 8.74 -26.58
C ALA A 70 4.74 7.80 -26.87
N PHE A 71 3.66 7.91 -26.10
CA PHE A 71 2.45 7.12 -26.34
C PHE A 71 1.81 7.40 -27.70
N PHE A 72 1.78 8.64 -28.14
CA PHE A 72 1.28 8.97 -29.48
C PHE A 72 2.20 8.50 -30.62
N SER A 73 3.49 8.29 -30.34
CA SER A 73 4.45 7.78 -31.34
C SER A 73 4.46 6.25 -31.40
N ASP A 74 4.43 5.58 -30.24
CA ASP A 74 4.43 4.12 -30.13
C ASP A 74 3.61 3.67 -28.89
N PRO A 75 2.29 3.50 -29.04
CA PRO A 75 1.40 3.10 -27.94
C PRO A 75 1.76 1.74 -27.33
N LEU A 76 2.18 0.77 -28.16
CA LEU A 76 2.48 -0.58 -27.66
C LEU A 76 3.75 -0.61 -26.83
N ALA A 77 4.78 0.12 -27.23
CA ALA A 77 5.99 0.26 -26.44
C ALA A 77 5.71 0.86 -25.07
N VAL A 78 4.91 1.94 -25.01
CA VAL A 78 4.56 2.59 -23.73
C VAL A 78 3.70 1.70 -22.84
N LEU A 79 2.72 0.96 -23.40
CA LEU A 79 1.87 0.04 -22.64
C LEU A 79 2.61 -1.22 -22.16
N SER A 80 3.71 -1.59 -22.80
CA SER A 80 4.55 -2.71 -22.37
C SER A 80 5.56 -2.34 -21.28
N TYR A 81 5.72 -1.04 -20.98
CA TYR A 81 6.61 -0.57 -19.92
C TYR A 81 6.02 -0.91 -18.54
N PRO A 82 6.77 -1.61 -17.69
CA PRO A 82 6.31 -1.86 -16.32
C PRO A 82 6.24 -0.56 -15.54
N GLY A 83 5.20 -0.40 -14.73
CA GLY A 83 5.11 0.74 -13.80
C GLY A 83 6.29 0.75 -12.82
N GLY A 84 6.84 1.93 -12.58
CA GLY A 84 7.99 2.16 -11.70
C GLY A 84 7.68 3.07 -10.52
N ALA A 85 8.73 3.69 -9.97
CA ALA A 85 8.62 4.57 -8.82
C ALA A 85 7.80 5.84 -9.11
N GLU A 86 7.87 6.37 -10.33
CA GLU A 86 7.12 7.56 -10.73
C GLU A 86 5.62 7.28 -10.80
N GLU A 87 5.23 6.15 -11.39
CA GLU A 87 3.84 5.69 -11.46
C GLU A 87 3.29 5.38 -10.07
N MET A 88 4.13 4.84 -9.17
CA MET A 88 3.74 4.61 -7.78
C MET A 88 3.47 5.91 -7.03
N LEU A 89 4.28 6.93 -7.23
CA LEU A 89 4.05 8.25 -6.64
C LEU A 89 2.76 8.89 -7.18
N LEU A 90 2.53 8.78 -8.49
CA LEU A 90 1.29 9.24 -9.13
C LEU A 90 0.07 8.50 -8.56
N ALA A 91 0.15 7.17 -8.43
CA ALA A 91 -0.90 6.35 -7.83
C ALA A 91 -1.19 6.77 -6.38
N ALA A 92 -0.16 6.99 -5.56
CA ALA A 92 -0.31 7.46 -4.19
C ALA A 92 -0.99 8.84 -4.11
N ALA A 93 -0.63 9.77 -4.99
CA ALA A 93 -1.27 11.09 -5.08
C ALA A 93 -2.75 10.98 -5.46
N VAL A 94 -3.09 10.16 -6.46
CA VAL A 94 -4.48 9.92 -6.88
C VAL A 94 -5.28 9.25 -5.76
N MET A 95 -4.73 8.25 -5.08
CA MET A 95 -5.39 7.61 -3.94
C MET A 95 -5.68 8.60 -2.81
N MET A 96 -4.74 9.51 -2.52
CA MET A 96 -4.94 10.56 -1.50
C MET A 96 -6.06 11.51 -1.89
N ILE A 97 -6.05 12.03 -3.12
CA ILE A 97 -7.09 12.94 -3.63
C ILE A 97 -8.45 12.24 -3.61
N TYR A 98 -8.50 11.00 -4.11
CA TYR A 98 -9.74 10.21 -4.17
C TYR A 98 -10.27 9.92 -2.76
N SER A 99 -9.40 9.61 -1.80
CA SER A 99 -9.79 9.44 -0.39
C SER A 99 -10.46 10.68 0.18
N VAL A 100 -9.91 11.87 -0.07
CA VAL A 100 -10.50 13.15 0.39
C VAL A 100 -11.87 13.39 -0.24
N ILE A 101 -12.01 13.10 -1.55
CA ILE A 101 -13.28 13.22 -2.26
C ILE A 101 -14.34 12.30 -1.64
N GLN A 102 -14.01 11.03 -1.41
CA GLN A 102 -14.93 10.04 -0.87
C GLN A 102 -15.31 10.34 0.59
N VAL A 103 -14.36 10.78 1.41
CA VAL A 103 -14.61 11.23 2.78
C VAL A 103 -15.62 12.37 2.79
N LYS A 104 -15.47 13.37 1.92
CA LYS A 104 -16.41 14.50 1.82
C LYS A 104 -17.78 14.07 1.26
N LYS A 105 -17.78 13.35 0.14
CA LYS A 105 -19.00 12.98 -0.59
C LYS A 105 -19.93 12.08 0.22
N HIS A 106 -19.36 11.16 1.00
CA HIS A 106 -20.12 10.16 1.74
C HIS A 106 -20.10 10.38 3.26
N ALA A 107 -19.56 11.52 3.72
CA ALA A 107 -19.38 11.83 5.15
C ALA A 107 -18.71 10.68 5.94
N LEU A 108 -17.73 10.00 5.32
CA LEU A 108 -17.06 8.86 5.94
C LEU A 108 -16.12 9.31 7.05
N ASP A 109 -15.89 8.42 8.01
CA ASP A 109 -14.77 8.55 8.93
C ASP A 109 -13.46 8.24 8.17
N GLY A 110 -12.69 9.29 7.83
CA GLY A 110 -11.43 9.15 7.11
C GLY A 110 -10.37 8.38 7.89
N ALA A 111 -10.48 8.38 9.23
CA ALA A 111 -9.63 7.58 10.08
C ALA A 111 -9.89 6.08 9.89
N ALA A 112 -11.17 5.70 9.89
CA ALA A 112 -11.57 4.33 9.63
C ALA A 112 -11.26 3.91 8.19
N LEU A 113 -11.44 4.82 7.22
CA LEU A 113 -11.08 4.59 5.81
C LEU A 113 -9.57 4.34 5.65
N PHE A 114 -8.74 5.20 6.23
CA PHE A 114 -7.29 5.01 6.19
C PHE A 114 -6.89 3.70 6.88
N ARG A 115 -7.49 3.37 8.04
CA ARG A 115 -7.21 2.11 8.74
C ARG A 115 -7.54 0.90 7.87
N VAL A 116 -8.67 0.91 7.14
CA VAL A 116 -9.02 -0.18 6.22
C VAL A 116 -7.99 -0.31 5.11
N ILE A 117 -7.66 0.81 4.42
CA ILE A 117 -6.69 0.81 3.32
C ILE A 117 -5.32 0.32 3.80
N PHE A 118 -4.84 0.85 4.92
CA PHE A 118 -3.54 0.48 5.47
C PHE A 118 -3.49 -0.98 5.93
N THR A 119 -4.56 -1.48 6.57
CA THR A 119 -4.65 -2.90 6.97
C THR A 119 -4.66 -3.83 5.76
N MET A 120 -5.42 -3.49 4.69
CA MET A 120 -5.42 -4.26 3.44
C MET A 120 -4.03 -4.27 2.80
N PHE A 121 -3.37 -3.13 2.80
CA PHE A 121 -2.03 -2.98 2.27
C PHE A 121 -1.01 -3.87 3.02
N ILE A 122 -0.95 -3.79 4.35
CA ILE A 122 -0.04 -4.61 5.16
C ILE A 122 -0.35 -6.11 5.01
N ALA A 123 -1.63 -6.49 5.02
CA ALA A 123 -2.01 -7.90 4.82
C ALA A 123 -1.57 -8.40 3.43
N ALA A 124 -1.73 -7.60 2.38
CA ALA A 124 -1.27 -7.95 1.04
C ALA A 124 0.26 -8.07 0.98
N GLU A 125 1.00 -7.15 1.61
CA GLU A 125 2.46 -7.20 1.68
C GLU A 125 2.95 -8.47 2.38
N LEU A 126 2.32 -8.85 3.51
CA LEU A 126 2.63 -10.11 4.21
C LEU A 126 2.42 -11.33 3.33
N ILE A 127 1.25 -11.42 2.69
CA ILE A 127 0.90 -12.56 1.82
C ILE A 127 1.86 -12.61 0.63
N TYR A 128 2.16 -11.48 0.02
CA TYR A 128 3.09 -11.41 -1.10
C TYR A 128 4.47 -11.94 -0.71
N HIS A 129 5.07 -11.42 0.37
CA HIS A 129 6.41 -11.82 0.81
C HIS A 129 6.47 -13.25 1.38
N PHE A 130 5.34 -13.79 1.82
CA PHE A 130 5.25 -15.20 2.22
C PHE A 130 5.40 -16.13 1.01
N PHE A 131 4.76 -15.80 -0.11
CA PHE A 131 4.80 -16.63 -1.33
C PHE A 131 5.95 -16.25 -2.28
N GLN A 132 6.50 -15.05 -2.16
CA GLN A 132 7.62 -14.53 -2.94
C GLN A 132 8.76 -14.10 -2.00
N PRO A 133 9.45 -15.06 -1.36
CA PRO A 133 10.52 -14.73 -0.43
C PRO A 133 11.69 -14.10 -1.18
N SER A 134 12.22 -13.02 -0.62
CA SER A 134 13.43 -12.36 -1.07
C SER A 134 14.52 -12.47 -0.02
N ALA A 135 15.76 -12.63 -0.49
CA ALA A 135 16.96 -12.55 0.32
C ALA A 135 17.73 -11.30 -0.12
N GLY A 136 18.26 -10.59 0.85
CA GLY A 136 19.12 -9.42 0.62
C GLY A 136 20.59 -9.78 0.49
N ASP A 137 21.45 -8.82 0.81
CA ASP A 137 22.89 -8.97 0.77
C ASP A 137 23.43 -10.06 1.71
N SER A 138 24.65 -10.53 1.47
CA SER A 138 25.29 -11.52 2.33
C SER A 138 25.49 -10.99 3.75
N THR A 139 25.17 -11.81 4.75
CA THR A 139 25.26 -11.43 6.17
C THR A 139 26.70 -11.46 6.72
N GLY A 140 27.66 -11.95 5.94
CA GLY A 140 28.99 -12.26 6.46
C GLY A 140 28.95 -13.34 7.55
N SER A 141 29.92 -13.31 8.45
CA SER A 141 30.08 -14.32 9.52
C SER A 141 29.27 -14.02 10.79
N LEU A 142 28.50 -12.91 10.84
CA LEU A 142 27.86 -12.45 12.07
C LEU A 142 26.49 -13.09 12.32
N LEU A 143 25.82 -13.59 11.29
CA LEU A 143 24.48 -14.19 11.40
C LEU A 143 24.50 -15.64 10.87
N PRO A 144 23.59 -16.50 11.37
CA PRO A 144 23.51 -17.91 10.94
C PRO A 144 22.95 -18.09 9.51
N PHE A 145 22.69 -17.01 8.79
CA PHE A 145 22.13 -17.03 7.44
C PHE A 145 23.19 -16.66 6.41
N ALA A 146 23.13 -17.27 5.24
CA ALA A 146 24.03 -16.94 4.12
C ALA A 146 23.74 -15.54 3.53
N ALA A 147 22.47 -15.08 3.62
CA ALA A 147 22.01 -13.75 3.22
C ALA A 147 20.94 -13.24 4.20
N HIS A 148 20.72 -11.93 4.23
CA HIS A 148 19.65 -11.36 5.06
C HIS A 148 18.27 -11.87 4.61
N PRO A 149 17.46 -12.47 5.50
CA PRO A 149 16.12 -12.95 5.17
C PRO A 149 15.13 -11.78 5.13
N VAL A 150 15.24 -10.92 4.10
CA VAL A 150 14.47 -9.65 3.97
C VAL A 150 12.97 -9.88 4.09
N SER A 151 12.42 -10.88 3.39
CA SER A 151 10.99 -11.21 3.49
C SER A 151 10.56 -11.58 4.90
N PHE A 152 11.41 -12.30 5.65
CA PHE A 152 11.11 -12.64 7.04
C PHE A 152 11.02 -11.38 7.93
N TYR A 153 11.90 -10.40 7.72
CA TYR A 153 11.85 -9.13 8.45
C TYR A 153 10.56 -8.37 8.13
N ILE A 154 10.19 -8.31 6.85
CA ILE A 154 8.96 -7.64 6.40
C ILE A 154 7.72 -8.31 6.99
N ILE A 155 7.63 -9.64 6.93
CA ILE A 155 6.55 -10.43 7.50
C ILE A 155 6.43 -10.20 9.01
N THR A 156 7.56 -10.20 9.72
CA THR A 156 7.58 -10.01 11.18
C THR A 156 7.06 -8.62 11.55
N VAL A 157 7.57 -7.56 10.91
CA VAL A 157 7.13 -6.18 11.16
C VAL A 157 5.67 -6.01 10.80
N GLY A 158 5.24 -6.48 9.63
CA GLY A 158 3.84 -6.42 9.20
C GLY A 158 2.90 -7.15 10.15
N GLY A 159 3.30 -8.34 10.65
CA GLY A 159 2.56 -9.09 11.65
C GLY A 159 2.40 -8.32 12.97
N ILE A 160 3.46 -7.70 13.48
CA ILE A 160 3.43 -6.84 14.67
C ILE A 160 2.49 -5.64 14.45
N VAL A 161 2.56 -4.99 13.29
CA VAL A 161 1.71 -3.85 12.94
C VAL A 161 0.24 -4.26 12.87
N LEU A 162 -0.08 -5.39 12.21
CA LEU A 162 -1.46 -5.90 12.16
C LEU A 162 -1.97 -6.27 13.55
N TYR A 163 -1.15 -6.96 14.35
CA TYR A 163 -1.49 -7.26 15.74
C TYR A 163 -1.82 -5.99 16.53
N TRP A 164 -0.97 -4.96 16.43
CA TRP A 164 -1.19 -3.67 17.08
C TRP A 164 -2.51 -3.02 16.67
N ILE A 165 -2.80 -2.95 15.36
CA ILE A 165 -4.02 -2.34 14.82
C ILE A 165 -5.28 -3.09 15.30
N HIS A 166 -5.20 -4.42 15.51
CA HIS A 166 -6.34 -5.23 15.94
C HIS A 166 -6.60 -5.16 17.43
N HIS A 167 -5.56 -5.15 18.25
CA HIS A 167 -5.70 -5.27 19.69
C HIS A 167 -5.82 -3.92 20.42
N LYS A 168 -5.27 -2.85 19.88
CA LYS A 168 -5.41 -1.52 20.47
C LYS A 168 -6.77 -0.93 20.12
N LYS A 169 -7.54 -0.57 21.17
CA LYS A 169 -8.76 0.24 21.08
C LYS A 169 -8.37 1.69 21.31
N GLY A 170 -8.68 2.59 20.40
CA GLY A 170 -8.33 4.00 20.54
C GLY A 170 -8.65 4.84 19.31
N SER A 171 -8.34 6.14 19.38
CA SER A 171 -8.48 7.05 18.24
C SER A 171 -7.44 6.73 17.15
N LEU A 172 -7.63 7.29 15.96
CA LEU A 172 -6.68 7.22 14.84
C LEU A 172 -5.26 7.59 15.29
N GLU A 173 -5.13 8.65 16.08
CA GLU A 173 -3.88 9.18 16.59
C GLU A 173 -3.12 8.18 17.44
N GLN A 174 -3.86 7.44 18.30
CA GLN A 174 -3.27 6.51 19.26
C GLN A 174 -2.94 5.15 18.68
N MET A 175 -3.54 4.78 17.56
CA MET A 175 -3.45 3.43 17.02
C MET A 175 -2.78 3.37 15.64
N VAL A 176 -3.30 4.15 14.70
CA VAL A 176 -2.91 4.02 13.29
C VAL A 176 -1.64 4.79 13.01
N LEU A 177 -1.52 6.01 13.50
CA LEU A 177 -0.34 6.83 13.24
C LEU A 177 0.96 6.19 13.76
N PRO A 178 1.03 5.70 15.03
CA PRO A 178 2.22 4.96 15.48
C PRO A 178 2.50 3.70 14.65
N ALA A 179 1.47 2.94 14.28
CA ALA A 179 1.62 1.74 13.48
C ALA A 179 2.21 2.04 12.09
N VAL A 180 1.73 3.12 11.45
CA VAL A 180 2.25 3.58 10.14
C VAL A 180 3.70 4.04 10.25
N VAL A 181 4.04 4.79 11.31
CA VAL A 181 5.43 5.27 11.53
C VAL A 181 6.37 4.09 11.80
N ILE A 182 5.95 3.13 12.64
CA ILE A 182 6.74 1.92 12.92
C ILE A 182 6.96 1.14 11.62
N TRP A 183 5.91 0.92 10.81
CA TRP A 183 6.04 0.24 9.53
C TRP A 183 6.98 1.00 8.59
N ALA A 184 6.78 2.30 8.39
CA ALA A 184 7.58 3.13 7.49
C ALA A 184 9.06 3.13 7.86
N PHE A 185 9.36 3.32 9.15
CA PHE A 185 10.73 3.30 9.67
C PHE A 185 11.37 1.91 9.49
N SER A 186 10.64 0.86 9.85
CA SER A 186 11.15 -0.52 9.71
C SER A 186 11.40 -0.90 8.26
N ARG A 187 10.50 -0.53 7.33
CA ARG A 187 10.69 -0.78 5.90
C ARG A 187 11.88 -0.01 5.32
N TRP A 188 12.03 1.25 5.73
CA TRP A 188 13.20 2.04 5.37
C TRP A 188 14.49 1.40 5.90
N LEU A 189 14.50 0.95 7.16
CA LEU A 189 15.66 0.29 7.77
C LEU A 189 15.98 -1.06 7.11
N ILE A 190 14.97 -1.90 6.86
CA ILE A 190 15.12 -3.20 6.19
C ILE A 190 15.76 -3.04 4.80
N GLY A 191 15.44 -1.95 4.09
CA GLY A 191 16.01 -1.68 2.79
C GLY A 191 17.53 -1.49 2.76
N PHE A 192 18.20 -1.27 3.91
CA PHE A 192 19.66 -1.27 3.99
C PHE A 192 20.28 -2.68 3.99
N PHE A 193 19.45 -3.71 4.18
CA PHE A 193 19.87 -5.11 4.10
C PHE A 193 19.58 -5.73 2.72
N ASP A 194 19.04 -4.94 1.80
CA ASP A 194 18.75 -5.34 0.43
C ASP A 194 19.57 -4.48 -0.54
N THR A 195 19.84 -4.99 -1.72
CA THR A 195 20.54 -4.25 -2.79
C THR A 195 19.73 -3.04 -3.25
N VAL A 196 18.41 -3.14 -3.19
CA VAL A 196 17.46 -2.09 -3.61
C VAL A 196 16.24 -2.12 -2.71
N HIS A 197 15.80 -0.95 -2.26
CA HIS A 197 14.51 -0.84 -1.58
C HIS A 197 13.39 -1.23 -2.54
N THR A 198 12.57 -2.21 -2.15
CA THR A 198 11.45 -2.67 -2.95
C THR A 198 10.13 -2.47 -2.24
N PHE A 199 9.11 -2.07 -3.00
CA PHE A 199 7.72 -2.00 -2.56
C PHE A 199 6.94 -3.05 -3.35
N PHE A 200 6.55 -4.16 -2.71
CA PHE A 200 6.25 -5.41 -3.40
C PHE A 200 7.43 -5.79 -4.33
N MET A 201 7.22 -5.70 -5.65
CA MET A 201 8.22 -6.00 -6.67
C MET A 201 8.85 -4.75 -7.32
N VAL A 202 8.42 -3.55 -6.93
CA VAL A 202 8.83 -2.30 -7.58
C VAL A 202 9.99 -1.68 -6.82
N PRO A 203 11.15 -1.46 -7.47
CA PRO A 203 12.24 -0.69 -6.88
C PRO A 203 11.79 0.75 -6.63
N VAL A 204 11.96 1.24 -5.40
CA VAL A 204 11.57 2.59 -5.01
C VAL A 204 12.66 3.26 -4.17
N PRO A 205 12.78 4.59 -4.21
CA PRO A 205 13.59 5.32 -3.23
C PRO A 205 13.09 5.04 -1.80
N GLY A 206 13.99 4.86 -0.84
CA GLY A 206 13.64 4.58 0.56
C GLY A 206 12.71 5.63 1.20
N ALA A 207 12.74 6.88 0.72
CA ALA A 207 11.82 7.93 1.14
C ALA A 207 10.34 7.61 0.87
N TYR A 208 10.03 6.72 -0.09
CA TYR A 208 8.64 6.38 -0.45
C TYR A 208 7.91 5.64 0.68
N PHE A 209 8.62 4.94 1.54
CA PHE A 209 8.01 4.30 2.71
C PHE A 209 7.39 5.30 3.70
N TRP A 210 7.76 6.58 3.63
CA TRP A 210 7.16 7.64 4.45
C TRP A 210 5.87 8.23 3.88
N ILE A 211 5.52 7.91 2.61
CA ILE A 211 4.29 8.43 1.97
C ILE A 211 3.03 8.05 2.75
N PRO A 212 2.82 6.80 3.21
CA PRO A 212 1.67 6.45 4.04
C PRO A 212 1.61 7.24 5.35
N ALA A 213 2.76 7.50 5.98
CA ALA A 213 2.83 8.30 7.20
C ALA A 213 2.44 9.77 6.94
N ALA A 214 2.92 10.36 5.85
CA ALA A 214 2.51 11.69 5.43
C ALA A 214 1.00 11.76 5.12
N GLY A 215 0.46 10.75 4.43
CA GLY A 215 -0.97 10.61 4.15
C GLY A 215 -1.81 10.51 5.43
N ALA A 216 -1.37 9.74 6.41
CA ALA A 216 -2.05 9.60 7.70
C ALA A 216 -2.08 10.93 8.46
N VAL A 217 -0.96 11.66 8.52
CA VAL A 217 -0.88 12.99 9.15
C VAL A 217 -1.78 13.97 8.42
N PHE A 218 -1.74 13.98 7.08
CA PHE A 218 -2.59 14.85 6.28
C PHE A 218 -4.08 14.63 6.54
N LEU A 219 -4.54 13.38 6.51
CA LEU A 219 -5.93 13.04 6.79
C LEU A 219 -6.36 13.42 8.21
N TYR A 220 -5.46 13.22 9.17
CA TYR A 220 -5.70 13.64 10.55
C TYR A 220 -5.90 15.15 10.68
N VAL A 221 -4.99 15.94 10.13
CA VAL A 221 -5.07 17.41 10.17
C VAL A 221 -6.33 17.90 9.46
N PHE A 222 -6.62 17.35 8.28
CA PHE A 222 -7.81 17.65 7.49
C PHE A 222 -9.12 17.41 8.27
N GLN A 223 -9.25 16.28 8.96
CA GLN A 223 -10.42 16.00 9.80
C GLN A 223 -10.55 16.98 10.97
N ARG A 224 -9.43 17.34 11.61
CA ARG A 224 -9.43 18.24 12.75
C ARG A 224 -9.89 19.64 12.35
N ILE A 225 -9.49 20.13 11.17
CA ILE A 225 -9.93 21.41 10.61
C ILE A 225 -11.42 21.38 10.31
N ASN A 226 -11.90 20.35 9.63
CA ASN A 226 -13.33 20.20 9.27
C ASN A 226 -14.23 20.14 10.50
N LYS A 227 -13.84 19.42 11.57
CA LYS A 227 -14.60 19.38 12.83
C LYS A 227 -14.71 20.75 13.48
N LYS A 228 -13.65 21.56 13.48
CA LYS A 228 -13.68 22.93 14.03
C LYS A 228 -14.62 23.86 13.24
N GLN A 229 -14.67 23.74 11.92
CA GLN A 229 -15.58 24.54 11.09
C GLN A 229 -17.03 24.22 11.37
N VAL A 230 -17.39 22.93 11.50
CA VAL A 230 -18.78 22.51 11.80
C VAL A 230 -19.23 22.97 13.20
N THR A 231 -18.35 23.00 14.18
CA THR A 231 -18.68 23.53 15.53
C THR A 231 -18.80 25.06 15.56
N ALA A 232 -18.01 25.77 14.78
CA ALA A 232 -18.08 27.24 14.69
C ALA A 232 -19.35 27.75 13.96
N TRP A 233 -20.00 26.94 13.14
CA TRP A 233 -21.27 27.28 12.47
C TRP A 233 -22.51 26.97 13.33
N LYS A 234 -22.35 26.27 14.45
CA LYS A 234 -23.43 25.90 15.39
C LYS A 234 -23.44 26.74 16.67
N SER A 235 -22.45 27.58 16.86
CA SER A 235 -22.36 28.59 17.95
C SER A 235 -22.75 29.97 17.46
#